data_84566f03c9a0784460179db3e60169d3
#
_entry.id   84566f03c9a0784460179db3e60169d3
#
_cell.length_a   1.000
_cell.length_b   1.000
_cell.length_c   1.000
_cell.angle_alpha   90.00
_cell.angle_beta   90.00
_cell.angle_gamma   90.00
#
_symmetry.space_group_name_H-M   'P 1'
#
loop_
_entity.id
_entity.type
_entity.pdbx_description
1 polymer ?
#
loop_
_entity_poly.entity_id
_entity_poly.type
_entity_poly.pdbx_seq_one_letter_code
_entity_poly.pdbx_strand_id
1 'polypeptide(L)'
;MGAFLTPEEIEEKSPQHTTDLLRGVPGVQVGPYRFGRAPVNMSRARMNCGPTYYVDGVVRKGLHLDDINRDDIVAMEIYRGPSEVPARFRFRGGNCGVIVVWTREGRNRRLGDG
;
A
#
# COMPACT_ATOMS: atom_id res chain seq x y z
N MET A 1 3.08 1.51 -15.48
CA MET A 1 3.72 2.37 -14.48
C MET A 1 2.90 2.39 -13.21
N GLY A 2 3.57 2.47 -12.06
CA GLY A 2 2.90 2.51 -10.79
C GLY A 2 2.33 3.89 -10.47
N ALA A 3 1.51 3.93 -9.44
CA ALA A 3 1.05 5.17 -8.84
C ALA A 3 1.82 5.39 -7.55
N PHE A 4 2.09 6.65 -7.22
CA PHE A 4 2.88 6.98 -6.03
C PHE A 4 2.14 8.02 -5.21
N LEU A 5 2.16 7.83 -3.89
CA LEU A 5 1.66 8.83 -2.96
C LEU A 5 2.87 9.42 -2.23
N THR A 6 3.09 10.70 -2.43
CA THR A 6 4.16 11.43 -1.76
C THR A 6 3.75 11.82 -0.34
N PRO A 7 4.69 12.18 0.54
CA PRO A 7 4.33 12.66 1.87
C PRO A 7 3.34 13.83 1.83
N GLU A 8 3.51 14.75 0.88
CA GLU A 8 2.63 15.90 0.74
C GLU A 8 1.23 15.47 0.35
N GLU A 9 1.10 14.52 -0.57
CA GLU A 9 -0.20 14.01 -0.98
C GLU A 9 -0.92 13.27 0.14
N ILE A 10 -0.17 12.51 0.93
CA ILE A 10 -0.73 11.81 2.09
C ILE A 10 -1.28 12.81 3.10
N GLU A 11 -0.52 13.87 3.37
CA GLU A 11 -0.95 14.91 4.28
C GLU A 11 -2.21 15.61 3.77
N GLU A 12 -2.26 15.92 2.47
CA GLU A 12 -3.44 16.56 1.88
C GLU A 12 -4.69 15.70 1.95
N LYS A 13 -4.53 14.38 1.84
CA LYS A 13 -5.68 13.48 1.90
C LYS A 13 -6.33 13.43 3.27
N SER A 14 -5.60 13.72 4.32
CA SER A 14 -6.10 13.71 5.71
C SER A 14 -6.98 12.50 5.99
N PRO A 15 -6.46 11.29 5.84
CA PRO A 15 -7.30 10.09 5.94
C PRO A 15 -7.81 9.86 7.36
N GLN A 16 -9.04 9.40 7.47
CA GLN A 16 -9.56 8.92 8.76
C GLN A 16 -9.03 7.52 9.05
N HIS A 17 -8.97 6.69 8.02
CA HIS A 17 -8.46 5.33 8.10
C HIS A 17 -7.33 5.18 7.09
N THR A 18 -6.39 4.31 7.38
CA THR A 18 -5.23 4.14 6.52
C THR A 18 -5.63 3.76 5.09
N THR A 19 -6.65 2.91 4.93
CA THR A 19 -7.12 2.53 3.60
C THR A 19 -7.74 3.69 2.82
N ASP A 20 -8.11 4.78 3.49
CA ASP A 20 -8.61 5.97 2.78
C ASP A 20 -7.55 6.55 1.85
N LEU A 21 -6.27 6.30 2.12
CA LEU A 21 -5.19 6.73 1.23
C LEU A 21 -5.30 6.11 -0.16
N LEU A 22 -5.93 4.95 -0.25
CA LEU A 22 -6.08 4.25 -1.53
C LEU A 22 -7.37 4.62 -2.26
N ARG A 23 -8.31 5.30 -1.59
CA ARG A 23 -9.54 5.70 -2.25
C ARG A 23 -9.24 6.74 -3.31
N GLY A 24 -9.78 6.53 -4.49
CA GLY A 24 -9.51 7.41 -5.62
C GLY A 24 -8.27 7.06 -6.42
N VAL A 25 -7.48 6.08 -5.99
CA VAL A 25 -6.35 5.61 -6.79
C VAL A 25 -6.89 4.71 -7.90
N PRO A 26 -6.66 5.07 -9.17
CA PRO A 26 -7.17 4.25 -10.27
C PRO A 26 -6.66 2.81 -10.18
N GLY A 27 -7.55 1.86 -10.41
CA GLY A 27 -7.20 0.44 -10.38
C GLY A 27 -7.20 -0.19 -9.00
N VAL A 28 -7.54 0.56 -7.96
CA VAL A 28 -7.65 0.04 -6.59
C VAL A 28 -9.08 0.25 -6.11
N GLN A 29 -9.67 -0.80 -5.55
CA GLN A 29 -11.01 -0.74 -4.96
C GLN A 29 -10.91 -0.93 -3.46
N VAL A 30 -11.50 0.00 -2.71
CA VAL A 30 -11.54 -0.06 -1.25
C VAL A 30 -13.00 -0.17 -0.85
N GLY A 31 -13.33 -1.24 -0.13
CA GLY A 31 -14.69 -1.46 0.36
C GLY A 31 -15.00 -0.64 1.59
N PRO A 32 -16.18 -0.88 2.18
CA PRO A 32 -16.57 -0.13 3.37
C PRO A 32 -15.75 -0.54 4.59
N TYR A 33 -15.41 0.46 5.41
CA TYR A 33 -14.69 0.23 6.65
C TYR A 33 -15.63 -0.40 7.68
N ARG A 34 -15.26 -1.59 8.17
CA ARG A 34 -16.05 -2.31 9.16
C ARG A 34 -15.13 -3.12 10.06
N PHE A 35 -15.39 -3.13 11.33
CA PHE A 35 -14.65 -3.94 12.30
C PHE A 35 -13.15 -3.65 12.27
N GLY A 36 -12.80 -2.37 12.12
CA GLY A 36 -11.40 -1.94 12.14
C GLY A 36 -10.68 -2.05 10.82
N ARG A 37 -11.33 -2.47 9.74
CA ARG A 37 -10.69 -2.72 8.45
C ARG A 37 -11.59 -2.37 7.29
N ALA A 38 -10.96 -2.07 6.14
CA ALA A 38 -11.64 -2.00 4.86
C ALA A 38 -10.93 -2.95 3.90
N PRO A 39 -11.67 -3.72 3.10
CA PRO A 39 -11.03 -4.61 2.13
C PRO A 39 -10.42 -3.82 0.99
N VAL A 40 -9.29 -4.27 0.50
CA VAL A 40 -8.59 -3.68 -0.63
C VAL A 40 -8.45 -4.73 -1.72
N ASN A 41 -8.94 -4.42 -2.90
CA ASN A 41 -8.85 -5.31 -4.06
C ASN A 41 -8.30 -4.53 -5.24
N MET A 42 -7.58 -5.24 -6.10
CA MET A 42 -7.03 -4.64 -7.31
C MET A 42 -8.02 -4.86 -8.44
N SER A 43 -8.52 -3.78 -9.03
CA SER A 43 -9.60 -3.86 -10.02
C SER A 43 -9.22 -4.57 -11.31
N ARG A 44 -7.93 -4.66 -11.61
CA ARG A 44 -7.45 -5.39 -12.79
C ARG A 44 -7.37 -6.89 -12.57
N ALA A 45 -7.49 -7.31 -11.32
CA ALA A 45 -7.44 -8.72 -10.98
C ALA A 45 -8.84 -9.31 -10.96
N ARG A 46 -8.90 -10.63 -10.94
CA ARG A 46 -10.17 -11.33 -10.78
C ARG A 46 -10.71 -11.04 -9.39
N MET A 47 -11.99 -11.31 -9.21
CA MET A 47 -12.68 -11.07 -7.94
C MET A 47 -11.87 -11.52 -6.72
N ASN A 48 -11.87 -10.69 -5.70
CA ASN A 48 -11.27 -10.97 -4.40
C ASN A 48 -9.75 -11.15 -4.43
N CYS A 49 -9.09 -10.50 -5.37
CA CYS A 49 -7.65 -10.55 -5.45
C CYS A 49 -7.04 -9.32 -4.79
N GLY A 50 -6.54 -9.49 -3.57
CA GLY A 50 -5.88 -8.42 -2.85
C GLY A 50 -4.43 -8.25 -3.26
N PRO A 51 -3.84 -7.11 -2.96
CA PRO A 51 -2.44 -6.86 -3.26
C PRO A 51 -1.52 -7.58 -2.29
N THR A 52 -0.27 -7.75 -2.69
CA THR A 52 0.80 -8.14 -1.79
C THR A 52 1.38 -6.87 -1.18
N TYR A 53 1.54 -6.83 0.13
CA TYR A 53 2.08 -5.67 0.82
C TYR A 53 3.55 -5.85 1.14
N TYR A 54 4.31 -4.77 0.92
CA TYR A 54 5.66 -4.63 1.45
C TYR A 54 5.67 -3.45 2.41
N VAL A 55 6.31 -3.61 3.54
CA VAL A 55 6.47 -2.53 4.51
C VAL A 55 7.95 -2.30 4.70
N ASP A 56 8.40 -1.10 4.36
CA ASP A 56 9.81 -0.72 4.40
C ASP A 56 10.72 -1.70 3.66
N GLY A 57 10.20 -2.22 2.55
CA GLY A 57 10.95 -3.12 1.68
C GLY A 57 10.82 -4.60 2.02
N VAL A 58 10.08 -4.94 3.07
CA VAL A 58 9.91 -6.33 3.52
C VAL A 58 8.50 -6.80 3.23
N VAL A 59 8.37 -7.96 2.58
CA VAL A 59 7.05 -8.52 2.29
C VAL A 59 6.34 -8.90 3.58
N ARG A 60 5.06 -8.54 3.66
CA ARG A 60 4.22 -8.81 4.82
C ARG A 60 2.97 -9.55 4.37
N LYS A 61 3.02 -10.86 4.43
CA LYS A 61 1.89 -11.70 4.06
C LYS A 61 0.78 -11.57 5.08
N GLY A 62 -0.46 -11.50 4.59
CA GLY A 62 -1.62 -11.42 5.47
C GLY A 62 -1.83 -10.07 6.13
N LEU A 63 -1.06 -9.08 5.74
CA LEU A 63 -1.22 -7.74 6.31
C LEU A 63 -2.56 -7.13 5.88
N HIS A 64 -3.23 -6.49 6.81
CA HIS A 64 -4.34 -5.60 6.51
C HIS A 64 -3.82 -4.18 6.67
N LEU A 65 -4.01 -3.36 5.64
CA LEU A 65 -3.43 -2.02 5.63
C LEU A 65 -3.88 -1.18 6.83
N ASP A 66 -5.12 -1.35 7.27
CA ASP A 66 -5.63 -0.61 8.43
C ASP A 66 -4.97 -0.99 9.75
N ASP A 67 -4.16 -2.04 9.78
CA ASP A 67 -3.37 -2.38 10.97
C ASP A 67 -2.15 -1.48 11.10
N ILE A 68 -1.79 -0.74 10.06
CA ILE A 68 -0.72 0.26 10.13
C ILE A 68 -1.35 1.61 10.41
N ASN A 69 -0.86 2.30 11.45
CA ASN A 69 -1.37 3.62 11.78
C ASN A 69 -1.11 4.59 10.63
N ARG A 70 -2.16 5.32 10.22
CA ARG A 70 -2.04 6.29 9.12
C ARG A 70 -0.95 7.33 9.37
N ASP A 71 -0.74 7.69 10.63
CA ASP A 71 0.25 8.70 10.99
C ASP A 71 1.69 8.22 10.84
N ASP A 72 1.87 6.90 10.71
CA ASP A 72 3.20 6.33 10.52
C ASP A 72 3.59 6.21 9.05
N ILE A 73 2.67 6.44 8.14
CA ILE A 73 2.94 6.26 6.71
C ILE A 73 3.46 7.57 6.12
N VAL A 74 4.61 7.50 5.46
CA VAL A 74 5.22 8.66 4.83
C VAL A 74 5.13 8.63 3.30
N ALA A 75 5.01 7.45 2.70
CA ALA A 75 4.88 7.32 1.25
C ALA A 75 4.32 5.94 0.90
N MET A 76 3.76 5.83 -0.29
CA MET A 76 3.26 4.57 -0.81
C MET A 76 3.56 4.46 -2.29
N GLU A 77 3.82 3.23 -2.73
CA GLU A 77 3.94 2.90 -4.14
C GLU A 77 2.88 1.85 -4.44
N ILE A 78 2.09 2.08 -5.48
CA ILE A 78 1.00 1.17 -5.85
C ILE A 78 1.25 0.65 -7.26
N TYR A 79 1.39 -0.65 -7.39
CA TYR A 79 1.61 -1.35 -8.65
C TYR A 79 0.42 -2.27 -8.88
N ARG A 80 -0.41 -1.96 -9.88
CA ARG A 80 -1.75 -2.53 -10.03
C ARG A 80 -1.81 -3.88 -10.72
N GLY A 81 -0.69 -4.32 -11.29
CA GLY A 81 -0.63 -5.62 -11.93
C GLY A 81 0.80 -6.04 -12.16
N PRO A 82 1.02 -7.30 -12.62
CA PRO A 82 2.37 -7.85 -12.72
C PRO A 82 3.29 -7.03 -13.63
N SER A 83 2.75 -6.42 -14.67
CA SER A 83 3.56 -5.66 -15.61
C SER A 83 4.09 -4.36 -15.03
N GLU A 84 3.47 -3.86 -13.97
CA GLU A 84 3.90 -2.62 -13.31
C GLU A 84 4.92 -2.86 -12.20
N VAL A 85 4.99 -4.08 -11.68
CA VAL A 85 5.78 -4.37 -10.48
C VAL A 85 7.28 -4.39 -10.81
N PRO A 86 8.10 -3.54 -10.14
CA PRO A 86 9.55 -3.60 -10.31
C PRO A 86 10.11 -4.95 -9.89
N ALA A 87 11.23 -5.34 -10.49
CA ALA A 87 11.84 -6.65 -10.23
C ALA A 87 12.08 -6.89 -8.74
N ARG A 88 12.48 -5.86 -7.99
CA ARG A 88 12.78 -5.98 -6.57
C ARG A 88 11.57 -6.36 -5.71
N PHE A 89 10.35 -6.13 -6.24
CA PHE A 89 9.11 -6.47 -5.53
C PHE A 89 8.37 -7.62 -6.17
N ARG A 90 8.97 -8.28 -7.15
CA ARG A 90 8.37 -9.46 -7.75
C ARG A 90 8.54 -10.64 -6.81
N PHE A 91 7.41 -11.19 -6.41
CA PHE A 91 7.38 -12.28 -5.47
C PHE A 91 6.23 -13.20 -5.86
N ARG A 92 6.28 -14.44 -5.37
CA ARG A 92 5.17 -15.36 -5.57
C ARG A 92 3.89 -14.73 -5.03
N GLY A 93 2.89 -14.59 -5.81
CA GLY A 93 1.64 -13.98 -5.39
C GLY A 93 1.49 -12.52 -5.74
N GLY A 94 2.50 -11.90 -6.35
CA GLY A 94 2.39 -10.52 -6.82
C GLY A 94 1.48 -10.35 -8.02
N ASN A 95 0.73 -11.38 -8.39
CA ASN A 95 -0.11 -11.38 -9.59
C ASN A 95 -1.27 -10.38 -9.51
N CYS A 96 -1.70 -10.04 -8.32
CA CYS A 96 -2.81 -9.12 -8.10
C CYS A 96 -2.34 -7.69 -7.82
N GLY A 97 -1.04 -7.46 -7.94
CA GLY A 97 -0.46 -6.16 -7.68
C GLY A 97 0.29 -6.12 -6.36
N VAL A 98 1.02 -5.04 -6.18
CA VAL A 98 1.87 -4.83 -4.99
C VAL A 98 1.64 -3.42 -4.48
N ILE A 99 1.53 -3.28 -3.18
CA ILE A 99 1.51 -1.98 -2.51
C ILE A 99 2.70 -1.95 -1.56
N VAL A 100 3.56 -0.95 -1.74
CA VAL A 100 4.73 -0.76 -0.89
C VAL A 100 4.43 0.40 0.04
N VAL A 101 4.53 0.16 1.33
CA VAL A 101 4.28 1.16 2.36
C VAL A 101 5.62 1.56 2.99
N TRP A 102 5.88 2.86 3.01
CA TRP A 102 7.07 3.40 3.66
C TRP A 102 6.64 4.10 4.94
N THR A 103 7.24 3.70 6.06
CA THR A 103 6.86 4.22 7.37
C THR A 103 7.92 5.16 7.93
N ARG A 104 7.52 5.97 8.92
CA ARG A 104 8.44 6.86 9.61
C ARG A 104 9.57 6.09 10.28
N GLU A 105 9.26 4.95 10.86
CA GLU A 105 10.27 4.12 11.51
C GLU A 105 11.31 3.63 10.51
N GLY A 106 10.87 3.13 9.36
CA GLY A 106 11.79 2.70 8.32
C GLY A 106 12.64 3.84 7.80
N ARG A 107 12.04 5.03 7.61
CA ARG A 107 12.77 6.23 7.20
C ARG A 107 13.82 6.62 8.25
N ASN A 108 13.41 6.63 9.52
CA ASN A 108 14.32 7.02 10.61
C ASN A 108 15.48 6.07 10.74
N ARG A 109 15.25 4.77 10.56
CA ARG A 109 16.32 3.79 10.58
C ARG A 109 17.36 4.08 9.50
N ARG A 110 16.91 4.40 8.29
CA ARG A 110 17.81 4.71 7.19
C ARG A 110 18.61 5.98 7.44
N LEU A 111 17.98 6.98 8.02
CA LEU A 111 18.65 8.25 8.30
C LEU A 111 19.51 8.19 9.55
N GLY A 112 19.04 7.45 10.56
CA GLY A 112 19.71 7.38 11.85
C GLY A 112 20.96 6.53 11.87
N ASP A 113 21.01 5.50 11.03
CA ASP A 113 22.14 4.59 10.93
C ASP A 113 23.18 5.04 9.92
N GLY A 114 22.91 6.13 9.33
CA GLY A 114 23.72 6.70 8.22
C GLY A 114 25.14 6.91 8.54
#